data_d37fd49a9d12d51d8bcad677643fe34c
#
_entry.id   d37fd49a9d12d51d8bcad677643fe34c
#
_cell.length_a   1.000
_cell.length_b   1.000
_cell.length_c   1.000
_cell.angle_alpha   90.00
_cell.angle_beta   90.00
_cell.angle_gamma   90.00
#
_symmetry.space_group_name_H-M   'P 1'
#
loop_
_entity.id
_entity.type
_entity.pdbx_description
1 polymer ?
#
loop_
_entity_poly.entity_id
_entity_poly.type
_entity_poly.pdbx_seq_one_letter_code
_entity_poly.pdbx_strand_id
1 'polypeptide(L)'
;MKKGIGGVFLMIVTFILFCFGIPQPVSASEHVGTLTIYYHGVTQQGEPIALSGAEFSLYKVGEKVKNKWELYGDFKKAEVNLEDMTSSGQKKAAEQLHDFAVKEKLEGENRATGNDGKVVFHSLEEGMYLCSSQNDVSYDNGKFHSAPFLVFLPEIDENGNCFYEVTVEPKNEWGEIEVPQNPPQPEKEPENPKRDDVETGDDKDIWEQLLLLSASAGIIAAIGYRKRKWI
;
A
#
# COMPACT_ATOMS: atom_id res chain seq x y z
N MET A 1 -20.57 66.24 -54.79
CA MET A 1 -19.32 65.74 -54.21
C MET A 1 -19.66 65.00 -52.91
N LYS A 2 -19.93 63.67 -52.99
CA LYS A 2 -20.17 62.75 -51.81
C LYS A 2 -19.24 61.55 -51.92
N LYS A 3 -17.98 61.70 -51.58
CA LYS A 3 -17.02 60.60 -51.49
C LYS A 3 -16.10 60.89 -50.31
N GLY A 4 -16.20 60.18 -49.20
CA GLY A 4 -15.19 60.24 -48.14
C GLY A 4 -15.57 59.68 -46.76
N ILE A 5 -16.84 59.39 -46.51
CA ILE A 5 -17.25 58.96 -45.12
C ILE A 5 -17.23 57.45 -44.99
N GLY A 6 -17.36 56.67 -46.06
CA GLY A 6 -17.40 55.22 -46.03
C GLY A 6 -16.03 54.56 -45.77
N GLY A 7 -14.93 55.21 -46.23
CA GLY A 7 -13.58 54.62 -46.06
C GLY A 7 -13.02 54.74 -44.66
N VAL A 8 -13.34 55.81 -43.91
CA VAL A 8 -12.86 56.05 -42.57
C VAL A 8 -13.61 55.15 -41.61
N PHE A 9 -14.88 54.85 -41.79
CA PHE A 9 -15.67 53.98 -40.95
C PHE A 9 -15.23 52.52 -41.09
N LEU A 10 -14.84 52.09 -42.28
CA LEU A 10 -14.31 50.73 -42.50
C LEU A 10 -12.94 50.52 -41.84
N MET A 11 -12.07 51.55 -41.85
CA MET A 11 -10.75 51.48 -41.14
C MET A 11 -10.88 51.46 -39.63
N ILE A 12 -11.84 52.16 -39.05
CA ILE A 12 -12.06 52.15 -37.57
C ILE A 12 -12.60 50.81 -37.13
N VAL A 13 -13.50 50.17 -37.89
CA VAL A 13 -14.06 48.87 -37.56
C VAL A 13 -12.99 47.77 -37.64
N THR A 14 -12.08 47.83 -38.62
CA THR A 14 -10.96 46.88 -38.73
C THR A 14 -9.92 47.06 -37.61
N PHE A 15 -9.70 48.32 -37.14
CA PHE A 15 -8.76 48.56 -36.04
C PHE A 15 -9.30 48.12 -34.70
N ILE A 16 -10.61 48.20 -34.44
CA ILE A 16 -11.26 47.73 -33.22
C ILE A 16 -11.24 46.19 -33.11
N LEU A 17 -11.35 45.47 -34.26
CA LEU A 17 -11.26 44.01 -34.28
C LEU A 17 -9.84 43.48 -34.00
N PHE A 18 -8.79 44.30 -34.18
CA PHE A 18 -7.39 43.89 -33.91
C PHE A 18 -6.98 44.09 -32.46
N CYS A 19 -7.77 44.84 -31.65
CA CYS A 19 -7.48 45.04 -30.20
C CYS A 19 -8.09 43.98 -29.28
N PHE A 20 -8.94 43.07 -29.79
CA PHE A 20 -9.30 41.89 -29.06
C PHE A 20 -8.16 40.87 -29.20
N GLY A 21 -7.15 41.02 -28.35
CA GLY A 21 -6.09 40.04 -28.23
C GLY A 21 -6.73 38.67 -28.03
N ILE A 22 -6.47 37.76 -28.95
CA ILE A 22 -6.80 36.34 -28.77
C ILE A 22 -6.18 35.95 -27.41
N PRO A 23 -6.98 35.50 -26.44
CA PRO A 23 -6.38 35.00 -25.19
C PRO A 23 -5.43 33.89 -25.61
N GLN A 24 -4.13 34.14 -25.49
CA GLN A 24 -3.11 33.09 -25.62
C GLN A 24 -3.42 32.11 -24.48
N PRO A 25 -3.60 30.81 -24.78
CA PRO A 25 -3.65 29.84 -23.71
C PRO A 25 -2.33 30.00 -22.92
N VAL A 26 -2.43 30.45 -21.69
CA VAL A 26 -1.31 30.37 -20.76
C VAL A 26 -1.10 28.88 -20.61
N SER A 27 -0.12 28.34 -21.33
CA SER A 27 0.39 27.02 -21.06
C SER A 27 0.95 27.09 -19.64
N ALA A 28 0.19 26.64 -18.66
CA ALA A 28 0.75 26.34 -17.36
C ALA A 28 1.93 25.43 -17.66
N SER A 29 3.13 25.82 -17.27
CA SER A 29 4.30 24.95 -17.33
C SER A 29 3.95 23.74 -16.48
N GLU A 30 3.57 22.65 -17.13
CA GLU A 30 3.27 21.40 -16.48
C GLU A 30 4.62 20.88 -15.96
N HIS A 31 4.88 21.10 -14.67
CA HIS A 31 6.07 20.57 -14.04
C HIS A 31 5.85 19.07 -13.90
N VAL A 32 6.66 18.31 -14.62
CA VAL A 32 6.72 16.85 -14.48
C VAL A 32 7.89 16.48 -13.58
N GLY A 33 7.66 15.50 -12.75
CA GLY A 33 8.66 15.04 -11.80
C GLY A 33 9.13 13.61 -12.06
N THR A 34 10.07 13.20 -11.24
CA THR A 34 10.66 11.86 -11.26
C THR A 34 10.64 11.31 -9.85
N LEU A 35 10.14 10.08 -9.71
CA LEU A 35 10.19 9.33 -8.47
C LEU A 35 11.17 8.17 -8.61
N THR A 36 12.17 8.14 -7.75
CA THR A 36 13.08 7.00 -7.59
C THR A 36 12.74 6.25 -6.32
N ILE A 37 12.46 4.97 -6.41
CA ILE A 37 12.36 4.07 -5.25
C ILE A 37 13.69 3.34 -5.15
N TYR A 38 14.39 3.50 -4.02
CA TYR A 38 15.59 2.74 -3.69
C TYR A 38 15.22 1.68 -2.66
N TYR A 39 15.06 0.45 -3.14
CA TYR A 39 14.67 -0.69 -2.30
C TYR A 39 15.90 -1.49 -1.91
N HIS A 40 16.23 -1.45 -0.65
CA HIS A 40 17.39 -2.11 -0.07
C HIS A 40 17.02 -2.70 1.29
N GLY A 41 17.75 -3.69 1.73
CA GLY A 41 17.58 -4.33 3.03
C GLY A 41 18.90 -4.48 3.77
N VAL A 42 18.84 -5.14 4.91
CA VAL A 42 20.00 -5.53 5.70
C VAL A 42 19.89 -7.02 5.97
N THR A 43 20.95 -7.76 5.68
CA THR A 43 21.02 -9.20 5.93
C THR A 43 21.03 -9.50 7.44
N GLN A 44 20.85 -10.75 7.83
CA GLN A 44 20.99 -11.17 9.23
C GLN A 44 22.39 -10.89 9.81
N GLN A 45 23.41 -10.80 8.96
CA GLN A 45 24.78 -10.48 9.34
C GLN A 45 25.04 -8.98 9.44
N GLY A 46 24.03 -8.14 9.12
CA GLY A 46 24.14 -6.68 9.16
C GLY A 46 24.70 -6.06 7.87
N GLU A 47 24.85 -6.83 6.80
CA GLU A 47 25.36 -6.32 5.51
C GLU A 47 24.22 -5.69 4.69
N PRO A 48 24.45 -4.49 4.11
CA PRO A 48 23.47 -3.86 3.24
C PRO A 48 23.33 -4.63 1.92
N ILE A 49 22.10 -4.79 1.45
CA ILE A 49 21.80 -5.48 0.21
C ILE A 49 20.82 -4.68 -0.65
N ALA A 50 21.11 -4.53 -1.93
CA ALA A 50 20.17 -4.01 -2.91
C ALA A 50 19.15 -5.09 -3.29
N LEU A 51 17.87 -4.77 -3.23
CA LEU A 51 16.79 -5.72 -3.51
C LEU A 51 16.35 -5.57 -4.97
N SER A 52 16.93 -6.41 -5.83
CA SER A 52 16.65 -6.46 -7.26
C SER A 52 15.40 -7.29 -7.56
N GLY A 53 14.64 -6.89 -8.59
CA GLY A 53 13.46 -7.63 -9.05
C GLY A 53 12.20 -7.39 -8.19
N ALA A 54 12.22 -6.42 -7.29
CA ALA A 54 11.02 -5.97 -6.61
C ALA A 54 10.13 -5.21 -7.59
N GLU A 55 8.92 -5.67 -7.82
CA GLU A 55 7.95 -5.02 -8.69
C GLU A 55 7.11 -4.03 -7.90
N PHE A 56 7.11 -2.78 -8.34
CA PHE A 56 6.30 -1.71 -7.76
C PHE A 56 5.25 -1.23 -8.76
N SER A 57 4.00 -1.10 -8.28
CA SER A 57 2.92 -0.42 -8.97
C SER A 57 2.76 0.98 -8.42
N LEU A 58 2.69 1.96 -9.31
CA LEU A 58 2.48 3.36 -9.00
C LEU A 58 1.08 3.80 -9.47
N TYR A 59 0.31 4.42 -8.58
CA TYR A 59 -1.02 4.96 -8.87
C TYR A 59 -1.09 6.41 -8.45
N LYS A 60 -1.57 7.31 -9.34
CA LYS A 60 -1.95 8.67 -8.93
C LYS A 60 -3.28 8.59 -8.18
N VAL A 61 -3.25 8.79 -6.87
CA VAL A 61 -4.41 8.58 -5.98
C VAL A 61 -5.00 9.89 -5.46
N GLY A 62 -4.27 11.00 -5.55
CA GLY A 62 -4.74 12.28 -5.05
C GLY A 62 -4.19 13.48 -5.80
N GLU A 63 -4.92 14.57 -5.71
CA GLU A 63 -4.56 15.89 -6.22
C GLU A 63 -4.80 16.97 -5.16
N LYS A 64 -4.09 18.09 -5.26
CA LYS A 64 -4.23 19.18 -4.31
C LYS A 64 -5.26 20.20 -4.83
N VAL A 65 -6.42 20.27 -4.19
CA VAL A 65 -7.49 21.22 -4.53
C VAL A 65 -7.63 22.22 -3.40
N LYS A 66 -7.47 23.52 -3.68
CA LYS A 66 -7.59 24.59 -2.68
C LYS A 66 -6.77 24.31 -1.40
N ASN A 67 -5.54 23.81 -1.58
CA ASN A 67 -4.62 23.46 -0.49
C ASN A 67 -5.04 22.25 0.38
N LYS A 68 -6.00 21.44 -0.06
CA LYS A 68 -6.38 20.17 0.57
C LYS A 68 -6.13 19.02 -0.40
N TRP A 69 -5.78 17.88 0.14
CA TRP A 69 -5.69 16.66 -0.66
C TRP A 69 -7.09 16.09 -0.89
N GLU A 70 -7.41 15.83 -2.14
CA GLU A 70 -8.63 15.17 -2.58
C GLU A 70 -8.26 13.91 -3.38
N LEU A 71 -9.05 12.86 -3.27
CA LEU A 71 -8.84 11.64 -4.05
C LEU A 71 -9.03 11.91 -5.55
N TYR A 72 -8.22 11.24 -6.38
CA TYR A 72 -8.18 11.43 -7.84
C TYR A 72 -8.69 10.19 -8.58
N GLY A 73 -9.26 10.40 -9.76
CA GLY A 73 -9.68 9.34 -10.68
C GLY A 73 -10.66 8.35 -10.04
N ASP A 74 -10.42 7.07 -10.24
CA ASP A 74 -11.25 6.00 -9.69
C ASP A 74 -11.16 5.89 -8.17
N PHE A 75 -10.08 6.39 -7.56
CA PHE A 75 -9.89 6.41 -6.12
C PHE A 75 -10.87 7.34 -5.39
N LYS A 76 -11.58 8.23 -6.09
CA LYS A 76 -12.69 9.01 -5.50
C LYS A 76 -13.78 8.15 -4.89
N LYS A 77 -13.89 6.88 -5.31
CA LYS A 77 -14.84 5.89 -4.80
C LYS A 77 -14.35 5.15 -3.56
N ALA A 78 -13.07 5.32 -3.19
CA ALA A 78 -12.46 4.58 -2.07
C ALA A 78 -12.90 5.08 -0.68
N GLU A 79 -13.49 6.29 -0.59
CA GLU A 79 -13.96 6.91 0.65
C GLU A 79 -12.89 6.98 1.77
N VAL A 80 -11.62 7.10 1.37
CA VAL A 80 -10.49 7.20 2.31
C VAL A 80 -10.33 8.65 2.77
N ASN A 81 -10.19 8.83 4.08
CA ASN A 81 -9.95 10.16 4.66
C ASN A 81 -8.47 10.53 4.53
N LEU A 82 -8.19 11.67 3.88
CA LEU A 82 -6.86 12.24 3.68
C LEU A 82 -6.56 13.45 4.60
N GLU A 83 -7.34 13.67 5.66
CA GLU A 83 -7.10 14.80 6.58
C GLU A 83 -5.94 14.53 7.55
N ASP A 84 -5.74 13.28 7.94
CA ASP A 84 -4.63 12.88 8.82
C ASP A 84 -3.36 12.60 8.00
N MET A 85 -2.50 13.63 7.90
CA MET A 85 -1.21 13.54 7.19
C MET A 85 -0.04 13.18 8.13
N THR A 86 -0.29 12.72 9.34
CA THR A 86 0.75 12.11 10.18
C THR A 86 1.25 10.80 9.53
N SER A 87 2.47 10.37 9.91
CA SER A 87 3.02 9.09 9.39
C SER A 87 2.06 7.91 9.60
N SER A 88 1.32 7.89 10.73
CA SER A 88 0.32 6.87 11.02
C SER A 88 -0.91 6.98 10.11
N GLY A 89 -1.39 8.21 9.88
CA GLY A 89 -2.52 8.47 8.99
C GLY A 89 -2.19 8.14 7.55
N GLN A 90 -1.00 8.53 7.07
CA GLN A 90 -0.51 8.19 5.73
C GLN A 90 -0.40 6.68 5.53
N LYS A 91 0.16 5.94 6.51
CA LYS A 91 0.24 4.48 6.46
C LYS A 91 -1.15 3.86 6.30
N LYS A 92 -2.10 4.26 7.17
CA LYS A 92 -3.48 3.76 7.11
C LYS A 92 -4.17 4.08 5.79
N ALA A 93 -3.98 5.30 5.27
CA ALA A 93 -4.53 5.70 3.99
C ALA A 93 -3.93 4.88 2.84
N ALA A 94 -2.60 4.63 2.85
CA ALA A 94 -1.94 3.81 1.86
C ALA A 94 -2.47 2.37 1.84
N GLU A 95 -2.65 1.75 3.01
CA GLU A 95 -3.22 0.41 3.14
C GLU A 95 -4.66 0.36 2.58
N GLN A 96 -5.51 1.31 2.94
CA GLN A 96 -6.89 1.37 2.46
C GLN A 96 -6.99 1.60 0.94
N LEU A 97 -6.12 2.46 0.39
CA LEU A 97 -6.05 2.73 -1.04
C LEU A 97 -5.52 1.52 -1.82
N HIS A 98 -4.55 0.80 -1.25
CA HIS A 98 -4.04 -0.45 -1.80
C HIS A 98 -5.15 -1.51 -1.86
N ASP A 99 -5.85 -1.75 -0.75
CA ASP A 99 -6.96 -2.70 -0.69
C ASP A 99 -8.06 -2.37 -1.71
N PHE A 100 -8.36 -1.08 -1.87
CA PHE A 100 -9.29 -0.61 -2.88
C PHE A 100 -8.79 -0.91 -4.29
N ALA A 101 -7.53 -0.61 -4.61
CA ALA A 101 -6.94 -0.86 -5.93
C ALA A 101 -6.98 -2.36 -6.28
N VAL A 102 -6.64 -3.22 -5.33
CA VAL A 102 -6.70 -4.68 -5.50
C VAL A 102 -8.14 -5.16 -5.72
N LYS A 103 -9.08 -4.71 -4.90
CA LYS A 103 -10.50 -5.07 -4.98
C LYS A 103 -11.12 -4.67 -6.32
N GLU A 104 -10.86 -3.45 -6.76
CA GLU A 104 -11.42 -2.90 -8.02
C GLU A 104 -10.56 -3.26 -9.24
N LYS A 105 -9.44 -3.99 -9.04
CA LYS A 105 -8.50 -4.41 -10.10
C LYS A 105 -7.99 -3.23 -10.93
N LEU A 106 -7.62 -2.15 -10.24
CA LEU A 106 -7.09 -0.97 -10.91
C LEU A 106 -5.68 -1.27 -11.43
N GLU A 107 -5.37 -0.73 -12.60
CA GLU A 107 -4.05 -0.87 -13.21
C GLU A 107 -3.19 0.36 -12.86
N GLY A 108 -1.98 0.12 -12.33
CA GLY A 108 -0.96 1.12 -12.10
C GLY A 108 0.18 1.03 -13.10
N GLU A 109 1.08 2.01 -13.09
CA GLU A 109 2.34 1.88 -13.81
C GLU A 109 3.25 0.91 -13.05
N ASN A 110 3.61 -0.22 -13.70
CA ASN A 110 4.40 -1.28 -13.09
C ASN A 110 5.84 -1.24 -13.56
N ARG A 111 6.78 -1.26 -12.62
CA ARG A 111 8.23 -1.32 -12.89
C ARG A 111 8.91 -2.16 -11.82
N ALA A 112 10.06 -2.78 -12.21
CA ALA A 112 10.88 -3.58 -11.31
C ALA A 112 12.21 -2.89 -10.97
N THR A 113 12.73 -3.13 -9.76
CA THR A 113 14.04 -2.65 -9.36
C THR A 113 15.16 -3.37 -10.13
N GLY A 114 16.17 -2.59 -10.54
CA GLY A 114 17.39 -3.08 -11.14
C GLY A 114 18.34 -3.74 -10.14
N ASN A 115 19.54 -4.13 -10.61
CA ASN A 115 20.56 -4.76 -9.77
C ASN A 115 21.10 -3.84 -8.66
N ASP A 116 20.89 -2.55 -8.78
CA ASP A 116 21.21 -1.53 -7.78
C ASP A 116 20.08 -1.29 -6.77
N GLY A 117 19.00 -2.06 -6.84
CA GLY A 117 17.80 -1.91 -6.01
C GLY A 117 16.94 -0.70 -6.34
N LYS A 118 17.18 -0.04 -7.48
CA LYS A 118 16.46 1.18 -7.85
C LYS A 118 15.45 0.93 -8.95
N VAL A 119 14.33 1.63 -8.85
CA VAL A 119 13.34 1.77 -9.93
C VAL A 119 12.96 3.23 -10.07
N VAL A 120 12.77 3.70 -11.30
CA VAL A 120 12.51 5.11 -11.58
C VAL A 120 11.23 5.24 -12.41
N PHE A 121 10.32 6.11 -11.94
CA PHE A 121 9.13 6.54 -12.63
C PHE A 121 9.35 7.98 -13.11
N HIS A 122 9.16 8.23 -14.40
CA HIS A 122 9.41 9.52 -15.03
C HIS A 122 8.13 10.21 -15.46
N SER A 123 8.23 11.51 -15.73
CA SER A 123 7.14 12.31 -16.30
C SER A 123 5.86 12.28 -15.47
N LEU A 124 6.02 12.27 -14.16
CA LEU A 124 4.91 12.26 -13.21
C LEU A 124 4.38 13.68 -13.04
N GLU A 125 3.07 13.84 -13.16
CA GLU A 125 2.39 15.09 -12.81
C GLU A 125 2.43 15.35 -11.31
N GLU A 126 2.15 16.59 -10.91
CA GLU A 126 1.93 16.90 -9.50
C GLU A 126 0.77 16.08 -8.92
N GLY A 127 0.96 15.56 -7.71
CA GLY A 127 -0.07 14.74 -7.07
C GLY A 127 0.42 13.93 -5.88
N MET A 128 -0.50 13.13 -5.35
CA MET A 128 -0.23 12.10 -4.37
C MET A 128 -0.26 10.75 -5.06
N TYR A 129 0.76 9.97 -4.81
CA TYR A 129 0.95 8.65 -5.42
C TYR A 129 0.97 7.55 -4.38
N LEU A 130 0.26 6.48 -4.65
CA LEU A 130 0.36 5.22 -3.93
C LEU A 130 1.41 4.37 -4.62
N CYS A 131 2.41 3.94 -3.85
CA CYS A 131 3.39 2.94 -4.24
C CYS A 131 3.06 1.62 -3.55
N SER A 132 2.95 0.54 -4.31
CA SER A 132 2.59 -0.78 -3.81
C SER A 132 3.54 -1.83 -4.38
N SER A 133 4.20 -2.60 -3.50
CA SER A 133 4.98 -3.77 -3.91
C SER A 133 4.05 -4.90 -4.34
N GLN A 134 4.35 -5.52 -5.47
CA GLN A 134 3.55 -6.60 -6.05
C GLN A 134 4.10 -7.99 -5.70
N ASN A 135 5.36 -8.05 -5.28
CA ASN A 135 6.03 -9.30 -4.92
C ASN A 135 6.98 -9.10 -3.74
N ASP A 136 7.27 -10.18 -3.04
CA ASP A 136 8.37 -10.25 -2.10
C ASP A 136 9.68 -10.54 -2.85
N VAL A 137 10.80 -10.01 -2.36
CA VAL A 137 12.13 -10.31 -2.88
C VAL A 137 12.79 -11.36 -2.00
N SER A 138 13.04 -12.54 -2.55
CA SER A 138 13.73 -13.62 -1.83
C SER A 138 15.23 -13.34 -1.76
N TYR A 139 15.81 -13.57 -0.59
CA TYR A 139 17.25 -13.50 -0.35
C TYR A 139 17.63 -14.52 0.71
N ASP A 140 18.58 -15.41 0.38
CA ASP A 140 19.00 -16.50 1.25
C ASP A 140 17.80 -17.35 1.72
N ASN A 141 17.60 -17.50 3.02
CA ASN A 141 16.51 -18.27 3.63
C ASN A 141 15.28 -17.42 3.99
N GLY A 142 15.20 -16.20 3.51
CA GLY A 142 14.12 -15.27 3.83
C GLY A 142 13.64 -14.45 2.64
N LYS A 143 12.74 -13.55 2.93
CA LYS A 143 12.15 -12.63 1.96
C LYS A 143 11.96 -11.25 2.55
N PHE A 144 12.11 -10.25 1.70
CA PHE A 144 11.82 -8.86 2.03
C PHE A 144 10.45 -8.47 1.47
N HIS A 145 9.63 -7.87 2.31
CA HIS A 145 8.33 -7.33 1.97
C HIS A 145 8.29 -5.83 2.23
N SER A 146 7.63 -5.06 1.35
CA SER A 146 7.36 -3.64 1.55
C SER A 146 5.86 -3.40 1.67
N ALA A 147 5.43 -2.78 2.77
CA ALA A 147 4.07 -2.28 2.89
C ALA A 147 3.79 -1.15 1.88
N PRO A 148 2.54 -0.93 1.46
CA PRO A 148 2.19 0.20 0.61
C PRO A 148 2.45 1.53 1.31
N PHE A 149 2.85 2.55 0.55
CA PHE A 149 3.16 3.88 1.07
C PHE A 149 2.74 4.99 0.11
N LEU A 150 2.59 6.19 0.65
CA LEU A 150 2.26 7.39 -0.13
C LEU A 150 3.50 8.23 -0.40
N VAL A 151 3.54 8.81 -1.60
CA VAL A 151 4.55 9.79 -2.03
C VAL A 151 3.85 11.03 -2.56
N PHE A 152 4.41 12.19 -2.26
CA PHE A 152 3.90 13.47 -2.71
C PHE A 152 4.85 14.09 -3.73
N LEU A 153 4.30 14.56 -4.83
CA LEU A 153 5.06 15.23 -5.88
C LEU A 153 4.42 16.59 -6.21
N PRO A 154 5.13 17.72 -6.09
CA PRO A 154 6.49 17.82 -5.56
C PRO A 154 6.56 17.52 -4.05
N GLU A 155 7.73 17.09 -3.60
CA GLU A 155 8.08 17.13 -2.18
C GLU A 155 8.35 18.58 -1.78
N ILE A 156 7.84 19.00 -0.62
CA ILE A 156 8.01 20.37 -0.12
C ILE A 156 8.77 20.31 1.20
N ASP A 157 9.93 20.98 1.24
CA ASP A 157 10.72 21.07 2.46
C ASP A 157 10.14 22.08 3.50
N GLU A 158 10.76 22.12 4.67
CA GLU A 158 10.35 23.04 5.76
C GLU A 158 10.45 24.54 5.39
N ASN A 159 11.23 24.88 4.36
CA ASN A 159 11.40 26.23 3.85
C ASN A 159 10.41 26.58 2.72
N GLY A 160 9.62 25.60 2.28
CA GLY A 160 8.66 25.74 1.19
C GLY A 160 9.26 25.54 -0.21
N ASN A 161 10.47 24.98 -0.34
CA ASN A 161 11.05 24.64 -1.63
C ASN A 161 10.40 23.39 -2.19
N CYS A 162 10.10 23.39 -3.48
CA CYS A 162 9.49 22.27 -4.20
C CYS A 162 10.55 21.45 -4.93
N PHE A 163 10.56 20.15 -4.69
CA PHE A 163 11.46 19.19 -5.35
C PHE A 163 10.65 18.23 -6.21
N TYR A 164 10.95 18.23 -7.51
CA TYR A 164 10.30 17.36 -8.50
C TYR A 164 11.09 16.07 -8.76
N GLU A 165 12.29 15.95 -8.22
CA GLU A 165 13.09 14.74 -8.20
C GLU A 165 13.07 14.18 -6.79
N VAL A 166 12.22 13.19 -6.56
CA VAL A 166 11.99 12.59 -5.24
C VAL A 166 12.61 11.21 -5.20
N THR A 167 13.38 10.93 -4.15
CA THR A 167 13.89 9.58 -3.87
C THR A 167 13.35 9.11 -2.54
N VAL A 168 12.76 7.91 -2.54
CA VAL A 168 12.20 7.29 -1.34
C VAL A 168 12.86 5.95 -1.06
N GLU A 169 13.02 5.64 0.22
CA GLU A 169 13.54 4.38 0.72
C GLU A 169 12.43 3.70 1.55
N PRO A 170 11.63 2.82 0.93
CA PRO A 170 10.54 2.19 1.64
C PRO A 170 11.07 1.27 2.74
N LYS A 171 10.41 1.29 3.88
CA LYS A 171 10.69 0.33 4.94
C LYS A 171 10.34 -1.07 4.46
N ASN A 172 11.20 -2.00 4.76
CA ASN A 172 10.95 -3.41 4.49
C ASN A 172 10.95 -4.22 5.78
N GLU A 173 10.27 -5.34 5.73
CA GLU A 173 10.27 -6.36 6.77
C GLU A 173 10.90 -7.62 6.21
N TRP A 174 11.86 -8.17 6.93
CA TRP A 174 12.46 -9.45 6.60
C TRP A 174 11.71 -10.58 7.31
N GLY A 175 11.29 -11.60 6.58
CA GLY A 175 10.64 -12.79 7.11
C GLY A 175 11.34 -14.06 6.65
N GLU A 176 11.47 -15.04 7.54
CA GLU A 176 11.94 -16.37 7.13
C GLU A 176 10.94 -17.03 6.18
N ILE A 177 11.47 -17.74 5.17
CA ILE A 177 10.65 -18.60 4.33
C ILE A 177 10.36 -19.86 5.17
N GLU A 178 9.09 -20.04 5.56
CA GLU A 178 8.66 -21.31 6.14
C GLU A 178 8.84 -22.42 5.09
N VAL A 179 9.92 -23.18 5.23
CA VAL A 179 10.08 -24.40 4.46
C VAL A 179 9.02 -25.38 4.97
N PRO A 180 8.07 -25.84 4.13
CA PRO A 180 7.13 -26.87 4.55
C PRO A 180 7.94 -28.04 5.11
N GLN A 181 7.84 -28.28 6.41
CA GLN A 181 8.42 -29.47 6.98
C GLN A 181 7.77 -30.62 6.22
N ASN A 182 8.60 -31.40 5.51
CA ASN A 182 8.12 -32.64 4.93
C ASN A 182 7.28 -33.36 5.99
N PRO A 183 6.07 -33.83 5.66
CA PRO A 183 5.31 -34.61 6.61
C PRO A 183 6.24 -35.71 7.14
N PRO A 184 6.25 -35.95 8.45
CA PRO A 184 7.19 -36.89 9.06
C PRO A 184 7.18 -38.16 8.21
N GLN A 185 8.36 -38.50 7.70
CA GLN A 185 8.55 -39.71 6.91
C GLN A 185 7.97 -40.85 7.77
N PRO A 186 7.03 -41.67 7.26
CA PRO A 186 6.46 -42.71 8.08
C PRO A 186 7.62 -43.52 8.64
N GLU A 187 7.73 -43.50 9.96
CA GLU A 187 8.72 -44.24 10.71
C GLU A 187 8.63 -45.67 10.23
N LYS A 188 9.74 -46.22 9.72
CA LYS A 188 9.79 -47.61 9.27
C LYS A 188 9.26 -48.43 10.43
N GLU A 189 8.12 -49.09 10.20
CA GLU A 189 7.49 -50.01 11.11
C GLU A 189 8.57 -50.97 11.65
N PRO A 190 8.86 -50.98 12.96
CA PRO A 190 9.83 -51.92 13.52
C PRO A 190 9.28 -53.32 13.33
N GLU A 191 10.10 -54.17 12.71
CA GLU A 191 9.81 -55.63 12.58
C GLU A 191 9.36 -56.17 13.92
N ASN A 192 8.16 -56.70 13.93
CA ASN A 192 7.42 -57.28 15.04
C ASN A 192 8.24 -58.42 15.75
N PRO A 193 8.74 -58.22 16.96
CA PRO A 193 9.10 -59.34 17.83
C PRO A 193 7.82 -59.91 18.44
N LYS A 194 7.72 -61.23 18.40
CA LYS A 194 6.62 -62.05 18.88
C LYS A 194 5.99 -61.55 20.16
N ARG A 195 4.67 -61.55 20.17
CA ARG A 195 3.81 -61.33 21.31
C ARG A 195 4.18 -62.24 22.49
N ASP A 196 4.50 -61.61 23.60
CA ASP A 196 4.15 -62.17 24.91
C ASP A 196 3.01 -61.29 25.44
N ASP A 197 1.88 -61.93 25.74
CA ASP A 197 0.70 -61.30 26.30
C ASP A 197 1.03 -60.72 27.68
N VAL A 198 1.07 -59.37 27.75
CA VAL A 198 1.01 -58.69 29.02
C VAL A 198 -0.26 -57.85 28.99
N GLU A 199 -1.26 -58.36 29.74
CA GLU A 199 -2.44 -57.61 30.14
C GLU A 199 -2.00 -56.40 30.94
N THR A 200 -2.03 -55.21 30.42
CA THR A 200 -2.01 -53.99 31.19
C THR A 200 -3.38 -53.31 31.07
N GLY A 201 -4.19 -53.63 32.07
CA GLY A 201 -5.39 -52.88 32.38
C GLY A 201 -5.05 -51.49 32.83
N ASP A 202 -5.45 -50.50 32.09
CA ASP A 202 -5.67 -49.15 32.58
C ASP A 202 -6.89 -48.55 31.90
N ASP A 203 -8.05 -49.18 32.14
CA ASP A 203 -9.37 -48.58 31.93
C ASP A 203 -9.65 -47.62 33.11
N LYS A 204 -8.83 -46.59 33.30
CA LYS A 204 -9.13 -45.50 34.22
C LYS A 204 -9.83 -44.37 33.48
N ASP A 205 -11.13 -44.48 33.50
CA ASP A 205 -12.13 -43.44 33.75
C ASP A 205 -11.90 -42.05 33.13
N ILE A 206 -11.89 -42.02 31.79
CA ILE A 206 -12.14 -40.79 31.06
C ILE A 206 -13.49 -40.16 31.45
N TRP A 207 -14.43 -41.00 31.92
CA TRP A 207 -15.77 -40.59 32.37
C TRP A 207 -15.74 -39.78 33.68
N GLU A 208 -14.83 -40.00 34.60
CA GLU A 208 -14.71 -39.21 35.84
C GLU A 208 -14.18 -37.80 35.54
N GLN A 209 -13.26 -37.63 34.60
CA GLN A 209 -12.77 -36.30 34.20
C GLN A 209 -13.84 -35.50 33.43
N LEU A 210 -14.67 -36.15 32.65
CA LEU A 210 -15.82 -35.53 31.95
C LEU A 210 -16.89 -35.07 32.94
N LEU A 211 -17.13 -35.82 34.00
CA LEU A 211 -18.10 -35.44 35.06
C LEU A 211 -17.61 -34.22 35.88
N LEU A 212 -16.32 -34.13 36.17
CA LEU A 212 -15.74 -32.97 36.87
C LEU A 212 -15.80 -31.69 36.05
N LEU A 213 -15.60 -31.78 34.71
CA LEU A 213 -15.72 -30.65 33.79
C LEU A 213 -17.18 -30.15 33.65
N SER A 214 -18.15 -31.07 33.67
CA SER A 214 -19.57 -30.67 33.56
C SER A 214 -20.08 -30.05 34.88
N ALA A 215 -19.57 -30.46 36.02
CA ALA A 215 -19.94 -29.86 37.33
C ALA A 215 -19.42 -28.41 37.47
N SER A 216 -18.22 -28.13 36.99
CA SER A 216 -17.66 -26.76 37.01
C SER A 216 -18.43 -25.77 36.12
N ALA A 217 -18.89 -26.21 34.95
CA ALA A 217 -19.69 -25.39 34.05
C ALA A 217 -21.09 -25.06 34.63
N GLY A 218 -21.69 -26.01 35.39
CA GLY A 218 -22.95 -25.82 36.08
C GLY A 218 -22.91 -24.77 37.18
N ILE A 219 -21.82 -24.72 37.92
CA ILE A 219 -21.60 -23.75 39.02
C ILE A 219 -21.46 -22.33 38.50
N ILE A 220 -20.73 -22.14 37.38
CA ILE A 220 -20.56 -20.83 36.73
C ILE A 220 -21.90 -20.31 36.21
N ALA A 221 -22.72 -21.18 35.60
CA ALA A 221 -24.05 -20.81 35.11
C ALA A 221 -25.02 -20.42 36.25
N ALA A 222 -24.95 -21.13 37.39
CA ALA A 222 -25.79 -20.82 38.57
C ALA A 222 -25.43 -19.49 39.22
N ILE A 223 -24.12 -19.15 39.28
CA ILE A 223 -23.66 -17.86 39.82
C ILE A 223 -24.03 -16.71 38.87
N GLY A 224 -23.94 -16.89 37.55
CA GLY A 224 -24.34 -15.90 36.52
C GLY A 224 -25.84 -15.61 36.56
N TYR A 225 -26.67 -16.66 36.77
CA TYR A 225 -28.14 -16.52 36.85
C TYR A 225 -28.56 -15.78 38.13
N ARG A 226 -27.91 -16.01 39.25
CA ARG A 226 -28.21 -15.35 40.53
C ARG A 226 -27.88 -13.85 40.50
N LYS A 227 -26.84 -13.45 39.80
CA LYS A 227 -26.44 -12.02 39.64
C LYS A 227 -27.41 -11.19 38.79
N ARG A 228 -28.16 -11.82 37.85
CA ARG A 228 -29.16 -11.14 37.01
C ARG A 228 -30.49 -10.87 37.70
N LYS A 229 -30.71 -11.42 38.88
CA LYS A 229 -32.00 -11.28 39.61
C LYS A 229 -31.99 -10.16 40.64
N TRP A 230 -30.87 -9.42 40.75
CA TRP A 230 -30.65 -8.35 41.75
C TRP A 230 -30.23 -7.01 41.11
N ILE A 231 -30.58 -6.76 39.83
CA ILE A 231 -30.51 -5.45 39.19
C ILE A 231 -31.90 -5.08 38.66
#